data_92939c68ab17ecd8a2ca1051dc137546
#
_entry.id   92939c68ab17ecd8a2ca1051dc137546
#
_cell.length_a   1.000
_cell.length_b   1.000
_cell.length_c   1.000
_cell.angle_alpha   90.00
_cell.angle_beta   90.00
_cell.angle_gamma   90.00
#
_symmetry.space_group_name_H-M   'P 1'
#
loop_
_entity.id
_entity.type
_entity.pdbx_description
1 polymer ?
#
loop_
_entity_poly.entity_id
_entity_poly.type
_entity_poly.pdbx_seq_one_letter_code
_entity_poly.pdbx_strand_id
1 'polypeptide(L)'
;MQSRYRWTPSAALPLKSPDRTPVKQLIRRAAELAGLPVEQDWQAVVHFVGARAMARANADYVGHTGPTDVITFSYFDAPESLFPGDVAVELLICLDVAAKEGAKRADSSFSEELALYILHGFLHSAGYDDLAPEPRRAMRRAERRGMAKLRDEFDLAAVFPEILDR
;
A
#
# COMPACT_ATOMS: atom_id res chain seq x y z
N MET A 1 3.85 13.92 -8.98
CA MET A 1 4.14 12.92 -7.92
C MET A 1 5.28 12.01 -8.36
N GLN A 2 6.21 11.78 -7.49
CA GLN A 2 7.27 10.76 -7.63
C GLN A 2 7.03 9.66 -6.60
N SER A 3 7.44 8.42 -6.91
CA SER A 3 7.32 7.30 -5.98
C SER A 3 8.65 6.60 -5.75
N ARG A 4 8.88 6.19 -4.51
CA ARG A 4 9.99 5.33 -4.10
C ARG A 4 9.46 4.19 -3.27
N TYR A 5 10.16 3.06 -3.28
CA TYR A 5 9.87 1.98 -2.35
C TYR A 5 11.12 1.34 -1.80
N ARG A 6 10.99 0.72 -0.65
CA ARG A 6 11.97 -0.15 -0.01
C ARG A 6 11.36 -1.54 0.18
N TRP A 7 12.18 -2.56 -0.01
CA TRP A 7 11.76 -3.95 0.10
C TRP A 7 12.62 -4.65 1.15
N THR A 8 12.02 -4.97 2.28
CA THR A 8 12.72 -5.53 3.45
C THR A 8 11.89 -6.70 4.02
N PRO A 9 11.91 -7.87 3.35
CA PRO A 9 11.15 -9.04 3.77
C PRO A 9 11.68 -9.61 5.08
N SER A 10 10.87 -10.42 5.75
CA SER A 10 11.29 -11.17 6.94
C SER A 10 12.24 -12.32 6.55
N ALA A 11 13.08 -12.75 7.52
CA ALA A 11 13.91 -13.94 7.33
C ALA A 11 13.06 -15.22 7.17
N ALA A 12 11.85 -15.25 7.74
CA ALA A 12 10.93 -16.37 7.61
C ALA A 12 10.27 -16.45 6.22
N LEU A 13 10.16 -15.32 5.52
CA LEU A 13 9.61 -15.21 4.17
C LEU A 13 10.54 -14.33 3.32
N PRO A 14 11.71 -14.85 2.88
CA PRO A 14 12.72 -14.09 2.17
C PRO A 14 12.32 -13.88 0.70
N LEU A 15 11.41 -12.96 0.45
CA LEU A 15 10.90 -12.66 -0.87
C LEU A 15 11.87 -11.80 -1.67
N LYS A 16 12.08 -12.17 -2.92
CA LYS A 16 12.88 -11.40 -3.87
C LYS A 16 12.21 -10.05 -4.18
N SER A 17 13.02 -8.99 -4.22
CA SER A 17 12.52 -7.66 -4.59
C SER A 17 12.02 -7.64 -6.04
N PRO A 18 10.83 -7.10 -6.29
CA PRO A 18 10.29 -6.97 -7.64
C PRO A 18 11.01 -5.89 -8.46
N ASP A 19 10.75 -5.88 -9.76
CA ASP A 19 11.26 -4.86 -10.68
C ASP A 19 10.71 -3.48 -10.34
N ARG A 20 11.59 -2.48 -10.37
CA ARG A 20 11.27 -1.11 -9.91
C ARG A 20 10.24 -0.40 -10.76
N THR A 21 10.33 -0.52 -12.07
CA THR A 21 9.48 0.26 -13.00
C THR A 21 8.02 -0.12 -12.89
N PRO A 22 7.61 -1.40 -12.99
CA PRO A 22 6.20 -1.78 -12.82
C PRO A 22 5.64 -1.40 -11.46
N VAL A 23 6.40 -1.59 -10.39
CA VAL A 23 5.96 -1.22 -9.02
C VAL A 23 5.70 0.27 -8.90
N LYS A 24 6.61 1.12 -9.41
CA LYS A 24 6.43 2.58 -9.39
C LYS A 24 5.23 3.04 -10.23
N GLN A 25 5.01 2.41 -11.38
CA GLN A 25 3.85 2.69 -12.23
C GLN A 25 2.54 2.34 -11.50
N LEU A 26 2.48 1.18 -10.85
CA LEU A 26 1.32 0.77 -10.07
C LEU A 26 1.07 1.72 -8.88
N ILE A 27 2.11 2.10 -8.14
CA ILE A 27 2.00 3.06 -7.03
C ILE A 27 1.40 4.39 -7.52
N ARG A 28 1.93 4.93 -8.61
CA ARG A 28 1.40 6.18 -9.20
C ARG A 28 -0.06 6.03 -9.62
N ARG A 29 -0.39 4.93 -10.29
CA ARG A 29 -1.76 4.70 -10.76
C ARG A 29 -2.74 4.52 -9.60
N ALA A 30 -2.34 3.81 -8.54
CA ALA A 30 -3.15 3.66 -7.34
C ALA A 30 -3.43 5.01 -6.65
N ALA A 31 -2.44 5.88 -6.57
CA ALA A 31 -2.62 7.24 -6.05
C ALA A 31 -3.61 8.06 -6.89
N GLU A 32 -3.51 7.97 -8.21
CA GLU A 32 -4.43 8.62 -9.14
C GLU A 32 -5.87 8.09 -9.00
N LEU A 33 -6.04 6.77 -8.91
CA LEU A 33 -7.34 6.13 -8.70
C LEU A 33 -7.96 6.48 -7.36
N ALA A 34 -7.15 6.74 -6.34
CA ALA A 34 -7.60 7.22 -5.04
C ALA A 34 -8.04 8.68 -5.05
N GLY A 35 -7.76 9.43 -6.12
CA GLY A 35 -8.10 10.84 -6.25
C GLY A 35 -7.04 11.81 -5.72
N LEU A 36 -5.81 11.34 -5.48
CA LEU A 36 -4.71 12.20 -5.06
C LEU A 36 -4.16 13.04 -6.23
N PRO A 37 -3.62 14.25 -5.97
CA PRO A 37 -3.18 15.17 -7.02
C PRO A 37 -1.81 14.77 -7.62
N VAL A 38 -1.78 13.70 -8.42
CA VAL A 38 -0.55 13.11 -8.96
C VAL A 38 0.24 14.04 -9.90
N GLU A 39 -0.38 15.10 -10.41
CA GLU A 39 0.30 16.10 -11.24
C GLU A 39 1.04 17.16 -10.42
N GLN A 40 0.82 17.23 -9.12
CA GLN A 40 1.58 18.10 -8.22
C GLN A 40 2.93 17.50 -7.83
N ASP A 41 3.85 18.34 -7.36
CA ASP A 41 5.19 17.92 -6.96
C ASP A 41 5.22 17.46 -5.50
N TRP A 42 5.08 16.16 -5.29
CA TRP A 42 5.22 15.49 -3.99
C TRP A 42 5.70 14.07 -4.18
N GLN A 43 6.11 13.44 -3.07
CA GLN A 43 6.62 12.07 -3.08
C GLN A 43 5.73 11.14 -2.26
N ALA A 44 5.56 9.92 -2.78
CA ALA A 44 5.08 8.78 -2.01
C ALA A 44 6.24 7.82 -1.73
N VAL A 45 6.34 7.34 -0.50
CA VAL A 45 7.31 6.33 -0.09
C VAL A 45 6.56 5.11 0.42
N VAL A 46 6.83 3.95 -0.16
CA VAL A 46 6.22 2.68 0.26
C VAL A 46 7.31 1.77 0.84
N HIS A 47 7.12 1.38 2.10
CA HIS A 47 7.99 0.45 2.80
C HIS A 47 7.30 -0.91 2.88
N PHE A 48 7.78 -1.88 2.11
CA PHE A 48 7.38 -3.28 2.24
C PHE A 48 8.26 -3.93 3.29
N VAL A 49 7.65 -4.41 4.37
CA VAL A 49 8.36 -4.90 5.55
C VAL A 49 7.86 -6.27 5.99
N GLY A 50 8.67 -6.97 6.78
CA GLY A 50 8.28 -8.22 7.41
C GLY A 50 7.40 -8.01 8.65
N ALA A 51 6.78 -9.09 9.13
CA ALA A 51 5.83 -9.07 10.27
C ALA A 51 6.41 -8.46 11.55
N ARG A 52 7.67 -8.72 11.86
CA ARG A 52 8.31 -8.20 13.08
C ARG A 52 8.46 -6.67 13.05
N ALA A 53 8.89 -6.13 11.91
CA ALA A 53 9.03 -4.69 11.74
C ALA A 53 7.65 -4.01 11.73
N MET A 54 6.65 -4.62 11.09
CA MET A 54 5.27 -4.14 11.10
C MET A 54 4.68 -4.15 12.51
N ALA A 55 4.89 -5.21 13.29
CA ALA A 55 4.39 -5.30 14.67
C ALA A 55 4.97 -4.20 15.56
N ARG A 56 6.26 -3.89 15.41
CA ARG A 56 6.88 -2.76 16.13
C ARG A 56 6.27 -1.42 15.73
N ALA A 57 6.12 -1.18 14.44
CA ALA A 57 5.50 0.06 13.95
C ALA A 57 4.05 0.19 14.42
N ASN A 58 3.28 -0.89 14.39
CA ASN A 58 1.89 -0.91 14.84
C ASN A 58 1.77 -0.60 16.36
N ALA A 59 2.68 -1.13 17.18
CA ALA A 59 2.74 -0.81 18.61
C ALA A 59 3.13 0.66 18.84
N ASP A 60 4.18 1.14 18.16
CA ASP A 60 4.77 2.46 18.39
C ASP A 60 3.90 3.62 17.85
N TYR A 61 3.25 3.46 16.71
CA TYR A 61 2.52 4.52 16.03
C TYR A 61 1.00 4.41 16.11
N VAL A 62 0.47 3.20 16.26
CA VAL A 62 -0.99 2.95 16.28
C VAL A 62 -1.46 2.50 17.66
N GLY A 63 -0.57 1.95 18.47
CA GLY A 63 -0.89 1.45 19.81
C GLY A 63 -1.58 0.09 19.83
N HIS A 64 -1.53 -0.66 18.74
CA HIS A 64 -2.09 -2.01 18.62
C HIS A 64 -1.01 -3.07 18.72
N THR A 65 -1.41 -4.29 19.10
CA THR A 65 -0.51 -5.44 19.24
C THR A 65 -0.50 -6.28 17.97
N GLY A 66 0.68 -6.72 17.56
CA GLY A 66 0.89 -7.60 16.42
C GLY A 66 0.97 -6.88 15.07
N PRO A 67 1.27 -7.62 13.99
CA PRO A 67 1.33 -7.04 12.66
C PRO A 67 -0.05 -6.73 12.11
N THR A 68 -0.14 -5.68 11.30
CA THR A 68 -1.31 -5.33 10.49
C THR A 68 -0.92 -5.35 9.00
N ASP A 69 -1.86 -5.15 8.12
CA ASP A 69 -1.66 -5.13 6.66
C ASP A 69 -0.93 -3.86 6.18
N VAL A 70 -1.47 -2.69 6.51
CA VAL A 70 -0.91 -1.40 6.11
C VAL A 70 -1.06 -0.34 7.20
N ILE A 71 -0.04 0.50 7.34
CA ILE A 71 -0.08 1.73 8.15
C ILE A 71 0.16 2.90 7.20
N THR A 72 -0.71 3.91 7.27
CA THR A 72 -0.65 5.09 6.42
C THR A 72 -0.24 6.32 7.22
N PHE A 73 0.80 7.01 6.77
CA PHE A 73 1.16 8.35 7.23
C PHE A 73 0.87 9.32 6.10
N SER A 74 -0.09 10.23 6.32
CA SER A 74 -0.46 11.24 5.35
C SER A 74 -0.21 12.64 5.89
N TYR A 75 0.44 13.47 5.09
CA TYR A 75 0.69 14.87 5.40
C TYR A 75 -0.25 15.81 4.61
N PHE A 76 -1.19 15.26 3.85
CA PHE A 76 -2.23 16.03 3.17
C PHE A 76 -3.26 16.65 4.11
N ASP A 77 -3.33 16.21 5.36
CA ASP A 77 -4.18 16.82 6.38
C ASP A 77 -3.70 18.23 6.81
N ALA A 78 -2.43 18.53 6.52
CA ALA A 78 -1.82 19.86 6.76
C ALA A 78 -1.09 20.33 5.49
N PRO A 79 -1.82 20.57 4.38
CA PRO A 79 -1.21 20.88 3.08
C PRO A 79 -0.37 22.16 3.09
N GLU A 80 -0.64 23.10 3.98
CA GLU A 80 0.12 24.34 4.16
C GLU A 80 1.55 24.09 4.69
N SER A 81 1.80 22.92 5.26
CA SER A 81 3.14 22.54 5.73
C SER A 81 3.96 21.76 4.70
N LEU A 82 3.38 21.44 3.54
CA LEU A 82 4.04 20.73 2.45
C LEU A 82 4.69 21.73 1.47
N PHE A 83 5.98 21.50 1.19
CA PHE A 83 6.70 22.20 0.13
C PHE A 83 6.82 21.31 -1.11
N PRO A 84 7.03 21.89 -2.31
CA PRO A 84 7.27 21.11 -3.52
C PRO A 84 8.40 20.09 -3.33
N GLY A 85 8.13 18.84 -3.71
CA GLY A 85 9.09 17.73 -3.57
C GLY A 85 9.09 17.01 -2.22
N ASP A 86 8.31 17.47 -1.24
CA ASP A 86 8.21 16.81 0.06
C ASP A 86 7.52 15.44 -0.04
N VAL A 87 7.83 14.57 0.92
CA VAL A 87 7.09 13.32 1.11
C VAL A 87 5.73 13.64 1.71
N ALA A 88 4.66 13.40 0.95
CA ALA A 88 3.29 13.66 1.38
C ALA A 88 2.57 12.41 1.89
N VAL A 89 2.99 11.22 1.47
CA VAL A 89 2.42 9.95 1.92
C VAL A 89 3.54 8.93 2.15
N GLU A 90 3.52 8.27 3.30
CA GLU A 90 4.30 7.07 3.56
C GLU A 90 3.36 5.91 3.89
N LEU A 91 3.59 4.78 3.25
CA LEU A 91 2.89 3.53 3.52
C LEU A 91 3.86 2.50 4.09
N LEU A 92 3.49 1.84 5.18
CA LEU A 92 4.12 0.60 5.62
C LEU A 92 3.21 -0.56 5.26
N ILE A 93 3.70 -1.53 4.51
CA ILE A 93 2.93 -2.68 4.01
C ILE A 93 3.60 -3.96 4.46
N CYS A 94 2.83 -4.85 5.09
CA CYS A 94 3.34 -6.12 5.60
C CYS A 94 3.29 -7.23 4.57
N LEU A 95 4.45 -7.71 4.15
CA LEU A 95 4.60 -8.80 3.19
C LEU A 95 4.06 -10.13 3.73
N ASP A 96 4.34 -10.44 5.00
CA ASP A 96 3.87 -11.69 5.65
C ASP A 96 2.34 -11.72 5.75
N VAL A 97 1.71 -10.60 6.07
CA VAL A 97 0.24 -10.51 6.12
C VAL A 97 -0.35 -10.66 4.71
N ALA A 98 0.24 -10.03 3.70
CA ALA A 98 -0.22 -10.17 2.32
C ALA A 98 -0.14 -11.62 1.82
N ALA A 99 0.96 -12.33 2.12
CA ALA A 99 1.12 -13.73 1.76
C ALA A 99 0.08 -14.61 2.48
N LYS A 100 -0.14 -14.39 3.77
CA LYS A 100 -1.11 -15.12 4.57
C LYS A 100 -2.55 -14.89 4.09
N GLU A 101 -2.94 -13.64 3.90
CA GLU A 101 -4.31 -13.29 3.48
C GLU A 101 -4.57 -13.73 2.04
N GLY A 102 -3.61 -13.56 1.14
CA GLY A 102 -3.72 -14.02 -0.25
C GLY A 102 -3.86 -15.54 -0.38
N ALA A 103 -3.24 -16.31 0.53
CA ALA A 103 -3.38 -17.76 0.54
C ALA A 103 -4.70 -18.27 1.11
N LYS A 104 -5.40 -17.47 1.92
CA LYS A 104 -6.68 -17.87 2.56
C LYS A 104 -7.86 -17.83 1.63
N ARG A 105 -7.86 -16.99 0.60
CA ARG A 105 -9.03 -16.73 -0.25
C ARG A 105 -8.75 -17.18 -1.67
N ALA A 106 -9.72 -17.89 -2.27
CA ALA A 106 -9.62 -18.37 -3.66
C ALA A 106 -9.64 -17.23 -4.69
N ASP A 107 -10.19 -16.07 -4.34
CA ASP A 107 -10.33 -14.88 -5.18
C ASP A 107 -9.23 -13.84 -4.96
N SER A 108 -8.19 -14.18 -4.20
CA SER A 108 -7.08 -13.28 -3.91
C SER A 108 -5.74 -14.00 -4.07
N SER A 109 -4.67 -13.23 -3.97
CA SER A 109 -3.29 -13.70 -4.03
C SER A 109 -2.38 -12.71 -3.29
N PHE A 110 -1.15 -13.08 -3.04
CA PHE A 110 -0.12 -12.17 -2.53
C PHE A 110 -0.06 -10.85 -3.31
N SER A 111 -0.05 -10.93 -4.63
CA SER A 111 0.04 -9.76 -5.52
C SER A 111 -1.20 -8.89 -5.45
N GLU A 112 -2.39 -9.50 -5.38
CA GLU A 112 -3.67 -8.82 -5.20
C GLU A 112 -3.74 -8.08 -3.86
N GLU A 113 -3.30 -8.71 -2.78
CA GLU A 113 -3.28 -8.11 -1.46
C GLU A 113 -2.33 -6.90 -1.41
N LEU A 114 -1.14 -6.99 -1.99
CA LEU A 114 -0.21 -5.85 -2.05
C LEU A 114 -0.79 -4.67 -2.82
N ALA A 115 -1.38 -4.90 -3.97
CA ALA A 115 -2.04 -3.85 -4.75
C ALA A 115 -3.20 -3.21 -3.96
N LEU A 116 -4.00 -4.02 -3.28
CA LEU A 116 -5.09 -3.56 -2.43
C LEU A 116 -4.59 -2.70 -1.26
N TYR A 117 -3.52 -3.10 -0.58
CA TYR A 117 -2.97 -2.36 0.55
C TYR A 117 -2.41 -0.99 0.12
N ILE A 118 -1.77 -0.93 -1.04
CA ILE A 118 -1.31 0.34 -1.63
C ILE A 118 -2.50 1.26 -1.91
N LEU A 119 -3.52 0.75 -2.62
CA LEU A 119 -4.73 1.52 -2.95
C LEU A 119 -5.46 1.99 -1.68
N HIS A 120 -5.66 1.10 -0.71
CA HIS A 120 -6.32 1.39 0.56
C HIS A 120 -5.60 2.50 1.33
N GLY A 121 -4.28 2.44 1.42
CA GLY A 121 -3.49 3.49 2.06
C GLY A 121 -3.63 4.84 1.37
N PHE A 122 -3.64 4.89 0.05
CA PHE A 122 -3.89 6.12 -0.68
C PHE A 122 -5.33 6.62 -0.55
N LEU A 123 -6.31 5.75 -0.46
CA LEU A 123 -7.70 6.13 -0.19
C LEU A 123 -7.84 6.82 1.18
N HIS A 124 -7.18 6.30 2.22
CA HIS A 124 -7.09 7.00 3.49
C HIS A 124 -6.47 8.39 3.35
N SER A 125 -5.39 8.51 2.61
CA SER A 125 -4.74 9.80 2.34
C SER A 125 -5.63 10.78 1.58
N ALA A 126 -6.56 10.27 0.76
CA ALA A 126 -7.54 11.06 0.03
C ALA A 126 -8.80 11.41 0.86
N GLY A 127 -8.85 11.00 2.13
CA GLY A 127 -9.93 11.35 3.05
C GLY A 127 -10.99 10.26 3.27
N TYR A 128 -10.84 9.08 2.66
CA TYR A 128 -11.72 7.96 2.97
C TYR A 128 -11.46 7.43 4.38
N ASP A 129 -12.53 7.03 5.07
CA ASP A 129 -12.48 6.48 6.42
C ASP A 129 -13.22 5.13 6.45
N ASP A 130 -12.81 4.23 7.34
CA ASP A 130 -13.41 2.91 7.50
C ASP A 130 -13.87 2.59 8.94
N LEU A 131 -13.88 3.60 9.81
CA LEU A 131 -14.26 3.44 11.22
C LEU A 131 -15.77 3.32 11.44
N ALA A 132 -16.57 4.07 10.69
CA ALA A 132 -18.03 4.04 10.77
C ALA A 132 -18.65 3.27 9.59
N PRO A 133 -19.91 2.74 9.70
CA PRO A 133 -20.51 1.90 8.66
C PRO A 133 -20.62 2.58 7.28
N GLU A 134 -21.09 3.83 7.20
CA GLU A 134 -21.25 4.54 5.93
C GLU A 134 -19.92 4.88 5.25
N PRO A 135 -18.94 5.51 5.94
CA PRO A 135 -17.59 5.70 5.39
C PRO A 135 -16.93 4.39 4.98
N ARG A 136 -17.11 3.31 5.75
CA ARG A 136 -16.59 1.99 5.42
C ARG A 136 -17.15 1.46 4.10
N ARG A 137 -18.45 1.62 3.86
CA ARG A 137 -19.07 1.23 2.59
C ARG A 137 -18.53 2.04 1.41
N ALA A 138 -18.32 3.35 1.60
CA ALA A 138 -17.71 4.21 0.59
C ALA A 138 -16.27 3.78 0.28
N MET A 139 -15.46 3.49 1.30
CA MET A 139 -14.11 2.95 1.16
C MET A 139 -14.11 1.65 0.35
N ARG A 140 -14.95 0.69 0.69
CA ARG A 140 -15.05 -0.60 0.00
C ARG A 140 -15.48 -0.45 -1.46
N ARG A 141 -16.40 0.49 -1.77
CA ARG A 141 -16.76 0.78 -3.16
C ARG A 141 -15.59 1.36 -3.94
N ALA A 142 -14.84 2.27 -3.34
CA ALA A 142 -13.65 2.86 -3.95
C ALA A 142 -12.55 1.81 -4.17
N GLU A 143 -12.31 0.92 -3.21
CA GLU A 143 -11.40 -0.21 -3.35
C GLU A 143 -11.79 -1.12 -4.51
N ARG A 144 -13.05 -1.52 -4.60
CA ARG A 144 -13.53 -2.38 -5.71
C ARG A 144 -13.34 -1.73 -7.07
N ARG A 145 -13.69 -0.45 -7.21
CA ARG A 145 -13.48 0.30 -8.47
C ARG A 145 -12.01 0.41 -8.82
N GLY A 146 -11.17 0.77 -7.85
CA GLY A 146 -9.74 0.93 -8.05
C GLY A 146 -9.06 -0.38 -8.40
N MET A 147 -9.38 -1.45 -7.67
CA MET A 147 -8.82 -2.79 -7.94
C MET A 147 -9.23 -3.33 -9.31
N ALA A 148 -10.48 -3.10 -9.75
CA ALA A 148 -10.91 -3.47 -11.10
C ALA A 148 -10.04 -2.80 -12.17
N LYS A 149 -9.72 -1.52 -12.01
CA LYS A 149 -8.84 -0.78 -12.92
C LYS A 149 -7.40 -1.30 -12.87
N LEU A 150 -6.86 -1.56 -11.68
CA LEU A 150 -5.50 -2.09 -11.54
C LEU A 150 -5.37 -3.47 -12.17
N ARG A 151 -6.36 -4.36 -12.04
CA ARG A 151 -6.37 -5.67 -12.70
C ARG A 151 -6.44 -5.57 -14.22
N ASP A 152 -7.19 -4.60 -14.75
CA ASP A 152 -7.28 -4.39 -16.21
C ASP A 152 -5.97 -3.85 -16.80
N GLU A 153 -5.24 -3.02 -16.05
CA GLU A 153 -4.08 -2.28 -16.55
C GLU A 153 -2.75 -2.96 -16.25
N PHE A 154 -2.70 -3.84 -15.21
CA PHE A 154 -1.48 -4.50 -14.76
C PHE A 154 -1.66 -6.01 -14.64
N ASP A 155 -0.64 -6.75 -15.01
CA ASP A 155 -0.46 -8.13 -14.56
C ASP A 155 0.11 -8.11 -13.13
N LEU A 156 -0.77 -8.16 -12.13
CA LEU A 156 -0.38 -8.00 -10.72
C LEU A 156 0.60 -9.07 -10.27
N ALA A 157 0.47 -10.31 -10.77
CA ALA A 157 1.40 -11.39 -10.46
C ALA A 157 2.80 -11.14 -11.03
N ALA A 158 2.89 -10.43 -12.15
CA ALA A 158 4.17 -10.01 -12.72
C ALA A 158 4.75 -8.79 -12.00
N VAL A 159 3.90 -7.87 -11.53
CA VAL A 159 4.35 -6.69 -10.76
C VAL A 159 4.91 -7.11 -9.40
N PHE A 160 4.22 -8.00 -8.70
CA PHE A 160 4.62 -8.53 -7.39
C PHE A 160 4.72 -10.05 -7.39
N PRO A 161 5.74 -10.62 -8.02
CA PRO A 161 5.91 -12.07 -8.02
C PRO A 161 6.23 -12.59 -6.61
N GLU A 162 5.53 -13.63 -6.17
CA GLU A 162 5.81 -14.31 -4.90
C GLU A 162 6.96 -15.32 -5.10
N ILE A 163 8.18 -14.81 -5.21
CA ILE A 163 9.38 -15.60 -5.47
C ILE A 163 10.32 -15.50 -4.26
N LEU A 164 10.71 -16.65 -3.71
CA LEU A 164 11.68 -16.70 -2.63
C LEU A 164 13.10 -16.40 -3.16
N ASP A 165 13.81 -15.57 -2.40
CA ASP A 165 15.22 -15.32 -2.62
C ASP A 165 16.02 -16.44 -1.93
N ARG A 166 16.56 -17.32 -2.75
CA ARG A 166 17.28 -18.53 -2.29
C ARG A 166 18.79 -18.38 -2.50
#